data_c59d44293a39b96493f51ba51b0dbbd0
#
_entry.id   c59d44293a39b96493f51ba51b0dbbd0
#
_cell.length_a   1.000
_cell.length_b   1.000
_cell.length_c   1.000
_cell.angle_alpha   90.00
_cell.angle_beta   90.00
_cell.angle_gamma   90.00
#
_symmetry.space_group_name_H-M   'P 1'
#
loop_
_entity.id
_entity.type
_entity.pdbx_description
1 polymer ?
#
loop_
_entity_poly.entity_id
_entity_poly.type
_entity_poly.pdbx_seq_one_letter_code
_entity_poly.pdbx_strand_id
1 'polypeptide(L)'
;MKKNKRIGLEVGSPIPDVWAFDPEGNPMSVRELCSKGLVLLYFFPKANTPGCTIQACNLRDHLADLQKANVQVIGISRDKPSVQKKFIQNNRLNFMLLCDPSGEVCKEFAIPRFFGMPKRLSFLIKDGKVLWRDCHPNIWNTAAEVLEAIKASNFWPKD
;
A
#
# COMPACT_ATOMS: atom_id res chain seq x y z
N MET A 1 -32.88 2.46 1.41
CA MET A 1 -31.73 2.00 0.60
C MET A 1 -30.48 2.00 1.48
N LYS A 2 -29.94 0.84 1.78
CA LYS A 2 -28.62 0.76 2.37
C LYS A 2 -27.61 1.21 1.31
N LYS A 3 -27.00 2.39 1.48
CA LYS A 3 -25.85 2.78 0.64
C LYS A 3 -24.79 1.71 0.84
N ASN A 4 -24.48 0.94 -0.21
CA ASN A 4 -23.35 0.02 -0.21
C ASN A 4 -22.11 0.84 0.17
N LYS A 5 -21.58 0.58 1.36
CA LYS A 5 -20.44 1.29 1.89
C LYS A 5 -19.23 0.91 1.04
N ARG A 6 -18.73 1.86 0.25
CA ARG A 6 -17.60 1.64 -0.63
C ARG A 6 -16.37 1.25 0.19
N ILE A 7 -15.78 0.10 -0.13
CA ILE A 7 -14.55 -0.39 0.50
C ILE A 7 -13.42 -0.27 -0.52
N GLY A 8 -12.66 0.82 -0.43
CA GLY A 8 -11.55 1.11 -1.31
C GLY A 8 -11.97 1.53 -2.72
N LEU A 9 -11.01 1.99 -3.50
CA LEU A 9 -11.20 2.27 -4.92
C LEU A 9 -11.48 0.97 -5.69
N GLU A 10 -12.35 1.07 -6.69
CA GLU A 10 -12.67 -0.06 -7.55
C GLU A 10 -11.58 -0.29 -8.60
N VAL A 11 -11.48 -1.54 -9.08
CA VAL A 11 -10.62 -1.89 -10.21
C VAL A 11 -10.98 -1.03 -11.42
N GLY A 12 -9.96 -0.48 -12.09
CA GLY A 12 -10.10 0.45 -13.20
C GLY A 12 -10.11 1.92 -12.80
N SER A 13 -10.24 2.23 -11.51
CA SER A 13 -10.22 3.61 -11.02
C SER A 13 -8.84 4.25 -11.20
N PRO A 14 -8.78 5.53 -11.66
CA PRO A 14 -7.53 6.28 -11.63
C PRO A 14 -7.15 6.62 -10.19
N ILE A 15 -5.86 6.78 -9.96
CA ILE A 15 -5.36 7.17 -8.63
C ILE A 15 -5.67 8.64 -8.38
N PRO A 16 -6.29 8.98 -7.23
CA PRO A 16 -6.64 10.36 -6.90
C PRO A 16 -5.41 11.27 -6.79
N ASP A 17 -5.62 12.56 -7.09
CA ASP A 17 -4.61 13.59 -6.87
C ASP A 17 -4.60 13.98 -5.39
N VAL A 18 -3.84 13.24 -4.61
CA VAL A 18 -3.74 13.40 -3.17
C VAL A 18 -2.28 13.29 -2.72
N TRP A 19 -1.95 14.00 -1.64
CA TRP A 19 -0.58 14.10 -1.14
C TRP A 19 -0.45 13.41 0.21
N ALA A 20 0.66 12.70 0.37
CA ALA A 20 1.10 12.13 1.64
C ALA A 20 2.45 12.76 2.02
N PHE A 21 3.07 12.28 3.08
CA PHE A 21 4.41 12.70 3.47
C PHE A 21 5.35 11.51 3.51
N ASP A 22 6.62 11.74 3.19
CA ASP A 22 7.65 10.74 3.44
C ASP A 22 8.05 10.74 4.94
N PRO A 23 8.87 9.78 5.40
CA PRO A 23 9.32 9.76 6.81
C PRO A 23 10.17 10.95 7.25
N GLU A 24 10.66 11.75 6.33
CA GLU A 24 11.38 13.00 6.61
C GLU A 24 10.44 14.22 6.63
N GLY A 25 9.15 14.03 6.38
CA GLY A 25 8.14 15.09 6.37
C GLY A 25 7.98 15.82 5.05
N ASN A 26 8.58 15.35 3.97
CA ASN A 26 8.44 15.98 2.65
C ASN A 26 7.13 15.56 1.98
N PRO A 27 6.41 16.49 1.34
CA PRO A 27 5.19 16.15 0.61
C PRO A 27 5.49 15.26 -0.60
N MET A 28 4.64 14.24 -0.80
CA MET A 28 4.76 13.27 -1.89
C MET A 28 3.41 13.12 -2.60
N SER A 29 3.39 13.27 -3.91
CA SER A 29 2.20 13.04 -4.72
C SER A 29 1.98 11.54 -4.89
N VAL A 30 0.88 11.04 -4.34
CA VAL A 30 0.54 9.62 -4.46
C VAL A 30 0.23 9.26 -5.91
N ARG A 31 -0.45 10.15 -6.64
CA ARG A 31 -0.73 9.95 -8.07
C ARG A 31 0.57 9.80 -8.88
N GLU A 32 1.54 10.69 -8.65
CA GLU A 32 2.82 10.64 -9.36
C GLU A 32 3.61 9.38 -9.04
N LEU A 33 3.68 9.00 -7.76
CA LEU A 33 4.36 7.76 -7.34
C LEU A 33 3.77 6.50 -7.98
N CYS A 34 2.47 6.50 -8.27
CA CYS A 34 1.76 5.38 -8.86
C CYS A 34 1.56 5.49 -10.38
N SER A 35 2.14 6.51 -11.04
CA SER A 35 1.82 6.84 -12.44
C SER A 35 2.43 5.90 -13.47
N LYS A 36 3.48 5.19 -13.13
CA LYS A 36 4.24 4.33 -14.06
C LYS A 36 4.47 2.94 -13.49
N GLY A 37 4.31 1.94 -14.35
CA GLY A 37 4.59 0.54 -14.01
C GLY A 37 3.65 -0.05 -12.98
N LEU A 38 4.11 -1.11 -12.32
CA LEU A 38 3.37 -1.81 -11.28
C LEU A 38 3.76 -1.28 -9.91
N VAL A 39 2.77 -0.89 -9.12
CA VAL A 39 2.95 -0.44 -7.74
C VAL A 39 2.01 -1.23 -6.84
N LEU A 40 2.57 -1.84 -5.81
CA LEU A 40 1.78 -2.33 -4.67
C LEU A 40 1.68 -1.18 -3.68
N LEU A 41 0.49 -0.60 -3.55
CA LEU A 41 0.18 0.37 -2.49
C LEU A 41 -0.69 -0.33 -1.46
N TYR A 42 -0.18 -0.49 -0.23
CA TYR A 42 -0.95 -1.14 0.82
C TYR A 42 -1.14 -0.21 2.01
N PHE A 43 -2.38 -0.19 2.50
CA PHE A 43 -2.77 0.54 3.71
C PHE A 43 -2.69 -0.39 4.91
N PHE A 44 -2.11 0.08 5.99
CA PHE A 44 -2.03 -0.67 7.24
C PHE A 44 -2.46 0.19 8.42
N PRO A 45 -3.04 -0.43 9.49
CA PRO A 45 -3.65 0.33 10.57
C PRO A 45 -2.70 1.20 11.38
N LYS A 46 -1.57 0.66 11.82
CA LYS A 46 -0.67 1.38 12.71
C LYS A 46 0.73 0.74 12.77
N ALA A 47 1.77 1.57 12.62
CA ALA A 47 3.15 1.17 12.81
C ALA A 47 3.38 0.60 14.22
N ASN A 48 4.35 -0.30 14.34
CA ASN A 48 4.76 -0.94 15.60
C ASN A 48 3.69 -1.84 16.25
N THR A 49 2.63 -2.20 15.54
CA THR A 49 1.68 -3.24 15.96
C THR A 49 2.13 -4.61 15.42
N PRO A 50 1.78 -5.73 16.09
CA PRO A 50 2.25 -7.05 15.66
C PRO A 50 1.88 -7.41 14.22
N GLY A 51 0.61 -7.24 13.83
CA GLY A 51 0.15 -7.58 12.49
C GLY A 51 0.80 -6.75 11.39
N CYS A 52 0.95 -5.45 11.60
CA CYS A 52 1.60 -4.56 10.64
C CYS A 52 3.10 -4.85 10.52
N THR A 53 3.75 -5.22 11.60
CA THR A 53 5.16 -5.64 11.60
C THR A 53 5.35 -6.94 10.82
N ILE A 54 4.50 -7.93 11.02
CA ILE A 54 4.52 -9.19 10.27
C ILE A 54 4.37 -8.94 8.77
N GLN A 55 3.38 -8.15 8.38
CA GLN A 55 3.15 -7.82 6.97
C GLN A 55 4.34 -7.09 6.35
N ALA A 56 4.87 -6.07 7.02
CA ALA A 56 6.02 -5.31 6.54
C ALA A 56 7.26 -6.19 6.39
N CYS A 57 7.52 -7.07 7.34
CA CYS A 57 8.65 -7.99 7.30
C CYS A 57 8.48 -9.05 6.19
N ASN A 58 7.27 -9.52 5.92
CA ASN A 58 7.01 -10.40 4.79
C ASN A 58 7.36 -9.73 3.46
N LEU A 59 6.92 -8.49 3.27
CA LEU A 59 7.24 -7.72 2.06
C LEU A 59 8.75 -7.41 1.96
N ARG A 60 9.39 -7.07 3.07
CA ARG A 60 10.83 -6.84 3.14
C ARG A 60 11.61 -8.09 2.68
N ASP A 61 11.26 -9.25 3.21
CA ASP A 61 11.97 -10.50 2.95
C ASP A 61 11.76 -11.01 1.51
N HIS A 62 10.66 -10.60 0.86
CA HIS A 62 10.32 -11.00 -0.51
C HIS A 62 10.45 -9.86 -1.52
N LEU A 63 11.10 -8.76 -1.14
CA LEU A 63 11.21 -7.58 -2.02
C LEU A 63 11.94 -7.90 -3.31
N ALA A 64 12.98 -8.73 -3.28
CA ALA A 64 13.72 -9.14 -4.47
C ALA A 64 12.82 -9.84 -5.50
N ASP A 65 11.91 -10.71 -5.04
CA ASP A 65 10.95 -11.38 -5.93
C ASP A 65 9.94 -10.41 -6.52
N LEU A 66 9.47 -9.45 -5.73
CA LEU A 66 8.57 -8.39 -6.20
C LEU A 66 9.27 -7.51 -7.23
N GLN A 67 10.52 -7.13 -7.01
CA GLN A 67 11.32 -6.35 -7.96
C GLN A 67 11.57 -7.08 -9.26
N LYS A 68 11.77 -8.40 -9.24
CA LYS A 68 11.87 -9.22 -10.45
C LYS A 68 10.57 -9.20 -11.26
N ALA A 69 9.43 -9.03 -10.60
CA ALA A 69 8.14 -8.84 -11.24
C ALA A 69 7.88 -7.37 -11.62
N ASN A 70 8.86 -6.49 -11.48
CA ASN A 70 8.80 -5.05 -11.73
C ASN A 70 7.79 -4.32 -10.83
N VAL A 71 7.58 -4.81 -9.61
CA VAL A 71 6.67 -4.18 -8.63
C VAL A 71 7.46 -3.28 -7.69
N GLN A 72 7.03 -2.03 -7.58
CA GLN A 72 7.45 -1.12 -6.51
C GLN A 72 6.48 -1.26 -5.33
N VAL A 73 7.01 -1.38 -4.11
CA VAL A 73 6.19 -1.50 -2.90
C VAL A 73 6.14 -0.17 -2.16
N ILE A 74 4.94 0.28 -1.83
CA ILE A 74 4.69 1.47 -1.02
C ILE A 74 3.64 1.13 0.03
N GLY A 75 4.00 1.30 1.31
CA GLY A 75 3.05 1.17 2.42
C GLY A 75 2.60 2.55 2.90
N ILE A 76 1.41 2.64 3.45
CA ILE A 76 0.88 3.89 3.99
C ILE A 76 0.03 3.64 5.24
N SER A 77 0.23 4.49 6.25
CA SER A 77 -0.57 4.55 7.46
C SER A 77 -0.79 5.99 7.88
N ARG A 78 -1.61 6.21 8.91
CA ARG A 78 -1.84 7.55 9.46
C ARG A 78 -0.80 7.97 10.50
N ASP A 79 0.25 7.18 10.67
CA ASP A 79 1.33 7.51 11.60
C ASP A 79 2.08 8.78 11.16
N LYS A 80 2.61 9.49 12.16
CA LYS A 80 3.46 10.66 11.93
C LYS A 80 4.81 10.25 11.33
N PRO A 81 5.49 11.14 10.60
CA PRO A 81 6.82 10.86 10.05
C PRO A 81 7.82 10.28 11.05
N SER A 82 7.90 10.84 12.26
CA SER A 82 8.82 10.35 13.29
C SER A 82 8.54 8.91 13.73
N VAL A 83 7.27 8.53 13.81
CA VAL A 83 6.86 7.16 14.17
C VAL A 83 7.17 6.20 13.01
N GLN A 84 6.84 6.60 11.78
CA GLN A 84 7.10 5.80 10.59
C GLN A 84 8.59 5.55 10.39
N LYS A 85 9.42 6.57 10.63
CA LYS A 85 10.87 6.46 10.55
C LYS A 85 11.44 5.42 11.51
N LYS A 86 10.96 5.41 12.75
CA LYS A 86 11.35 4.40 13.75
C LYS A 86 10.90 3.00 13.34
N PHE A 87 9.70 2.87 12.80
CA PHE A 87 9.18 1.60 12.31
C PHE A 87 10.07 1.01 11.21
N ILE A 88 10.47 1.85 10.25
CA ILE A 88 11.40 1.47 9.19
C ILE A 88 12.75 1.02 9.78
N GLN A 89 13.32 1.80 10.69
CA GLN A 89 14.61 1.52 11.29
C GLN A 89 14.59 0.23 12.13
N ASN A 90 13.58 0.08 12.98
CA ASN A 90 13.47 -1.07 13.88
C ASN A 90 13.33 -2.40 13.12
N ASN A 91 12.71 -2.37 11.95
CA ASN A 91 12.43 -3.57 11.15
C ASN A 91 13.30 -3.65 9.89
N ARG A 92 14.24 -2.75 9.70
CA ARG A 92 15.12 -2.69 8.52
C ARG A 92 14.35 -2.80 7.21
N LEU A 93 13.26 -2.03 7.11
CA LEU A 93 12.43 -2.04 5.92
C LEU A 93 13.19 -1.43 4.75
N ASN A 94 13.12 -2.08 3.60
CA ASN A 94 13.86 -1.74 2.37
C ASN A 94 12.95 -1.23 1.25
N PHE A 95 11.75 -0.76 1.60
CA PHE A 95 10.79 -0.16 0.68
C PHE A 95 10.18 1.09 1.29
N MET A 96 9.49 1.89 0.47
CA MET A 96 8.94 3.17 0.87
C MET A 96 7.72 3.01 1.79
N LEU A 97 7.68 3.77 2.89
CA LEU A 97 6.49 3.99 3.69
C LEU A 97 6.10 5.47 3.64
N LEU A 98 4.81 5.73 3.48
CA LEU A 98 4.23 7.08 3.48
C LEU A 98 3.43 7.32 4.74
N CYS A 99 3.26 8.60 5.06
CA CYS A 99 2.52 9.09 6.22
C CYS A 99 1.31 9.88 5.76
N ASP A 100 0.13 9.54 6.30
CA ASP A 100 -1.15 10.22 6.03
C ASP A 100 -1.79 10.69 7.34
N PRO A 101 -1.13 11.61 8.10
CA PRO A 101 -1.61 11.96 9.44
C PRO A 101 -2.98 12.62 9.44
N SER A 102 -3.33 13.38 8.39
CA SER A 102 -4.66 13.99 8.25
C SER A 102 -5.75 12.99 7.86
N GLY A 103 -5.38 11.86 7.27
CA GLY A 103 -6.33 10.88 6.74
C GLY A 103 -6.89 11.22 5.36
N GLU A 104 -6.34 12.23 4.67
CA GLU A 104 -6.84 12.62 3.34
C GLU A 104 -6.64 11.53 2.30
N VAL A 105 -5.49 10.85 2.31
CA VAL A 105 -5.24 9.74 1.38
C VAL A 105 -6.23 8.61 1.64
N CYS A 106 -6.45 8.25 2.90
CA CYS A 106 -7.46 7.26 3.27
C CYS A 106 -8.85 7.63 2.75
N LYS A 107 -9.22 8.89 2.88
CA LYS A 107 -10.52 9.41 2.41
C LYS A 107 -10.66 9.28 0.90
N GLU A 108 -9.69 9.76 0.15
CA GLU A 108 -9.72 9.75 -1.33
C GLU A 108 -9.64 8.34 -1.90
N PHE A 109 -8.99 7.40 -1.21
CA PHE A 109 -8.97 5.98 -1.57
C PHE A 109 -10.17 5.19 -1.04
N ALA A 110 -11.11 5.86 -0.37
CA ALA A 110 -12.29 5.23 0.25
C ALA A 110 -11.93 4.09 1.20
N ILE A 111 -10.86 4.25 1.98
CA ILE A 111 -10.41 3.26 2.95
C ILE A 111 -11.28 3.37 4.20
N PRO A 112 -11.99 2.31 4.62
CA PRO A 112 -12.71 2.30 5.89
C PRO A 112 -11.76 2.50 7.05
N ARG A 113 -12.21 3.23 8.07
CA ARG A 113 -11.45 3.47 9.29
C ARG A 113 -12.19 2.90 10.49
N PHE A 114 -11.41 2.33 11.41
CA PHE A 114 -11.90 1.79 12.67
C PHE A 114 -11.05 2.40 13.79
N PHE A 115 -11.67 3.12 14.72
CA PHE A 115 -10.99 3.92 15.74
C PHE A 115 -9.92 4.87 15.14
N GLY A 116 -10.24 5.49 13.98
CA GLY A 116 -9.34 6.39 13.28
C GLY A 116 -8.22 5.73 12.49
N MET A 117 -8.04 4.43 12.62
CA MET A 117 -7.01 3.67 11.89
C MET A 117 -7.56 3.14 10.57
N PRO A 118 -6.76 3.19 9.49
CA PRO A 118 -7.20 2.61 8.21
C PRO A 118 -7.34 1.09 8.31
N LYS A 119 -8.35 0.56 7.63
CA LYS A 119 -8.46 -0.88 7.40
C LYS A 119 -7.28 -1.33 6.55
N ARG A 120 -6.78 -2.54 6.79
CA ARG A 120 -5.76 -3.17 5.95
C ARG A 120 -6.33 -3.46 4.57
N LEU A 121 -5.73 -2.87 3.54
CA LEU A 121 -6.14 -3.01 2.15
C LEU A 121 -4.90 -2.96 1.27
N SER A 122 -4.85 -3.81 0.25
CA SER A 122 -3.79 -3.80 -0.76
C SER A 122 -4.36 -3.45 -2.13
N PHE A 123 -3.66 -2.57 -2.85
CA PHE A 123 -3.94 -2.24 -4.24
C PHE A 123 -2.74 -2.55 -5.11
N LEU A 124 -2.94 -3.30 -6.18
CA LEU A 124 -1.97 -3.40 -7.26
C LEU A 124 -2.37 -2.39 -8.33
N ILE A 125 -1.48 -1.46 -8.63
CA ILE A 125 -1.73 -0.34 -9.52
C ILE A 125 -0.85 -0.50 -10.75
N LYS A 126 -1.44 -0.37 -11.94
CA LYS A 126 -0.72 -0.41 -13.22
C LYS A 126 -0.91 0.91 -13.94
N ASP A 127 0.19 1.63 -14.16
CA ASP A 127 0.21 2.90 -14.89
C ASP A 127 -0.91 3.88 -14.43
N GLY A 128 -1.01 4.06 -13.12
CA GLY A 128 -1.93 5.01 -12.51
C GLY A 128 -3.38 4.56 -12.37
N LYS A 129 -3.68 3.28 -12.62
CA LYS A 129 -5.03 2.71 -12.45
C LYS A 129 -5.00 1.46 -11.60
N VAL A 130 -6.03 1.28 -10.78
CA VAL A 130 -6.16 0.07 -9.94
C VAL A 130 -6.38 -1.14 -10.84
N LEU A 131 -5.45 -2.09 -10.79
CA LEU A 131 -5.49 -3.35 -11.53
C LEU A 131 -6.16 -4.46 -10.70
N TRP A 132 -5.88 -4.49 -9.42
CA TRP A 132 -6.33 -5.52 -8.47
C TRP A 132 -6.39 -4.91 -7.07
N ARG A 133 -7.27 -5.42 -6.25
CA ARG A 133 -7.35 -5.04 -4.83
C ARG A 133 -7.63 -6.26 -3.96
N ASP A 134 -7.13 -6.22 -2.74
CA ASP A 134 -7.40 -7.20 -1.70
C ASP A 134 -7.90 -6.48 -0.45
N CYS A 135 -9.14 -6.76 -0.07
CA CYS A 135 -9.78 -6.16 1.12
C CYS A 135 -9.45 -6.91 2.41
N HIS A 136 -8.82 -8.07 2.32
CA HIS A 136 -8.45 -8.93 3.45
C HIS A 136 -7.05 -9.53 3.25
N PRO A 137 -5.98 -8.70 3.17
CA PRO A 137 -4.63 -9.21 2.96
C PRO A 137 -4.21 -10.15 4.07
N ASN A 138 -3.61 -11.28 3.70
CA ASN A 138 -2.99 -12.17 4.64
C ASN A 138 -1.62 -11.61 5.02
N ILE A 139 -1.45 -11.18 6.26
CA ILE A 139 -0.22 -10.52 6.73
C ILE A 139 1.02 -11.42 6.63
N TRP A 140 0.84 -12.73 6.67
CA TRP A 140 1.94 -13.71 6.56
C TRP A 140 2.36 -13.96 5.11
N ASN A 141 1.46 -13.73 4.14
CA ASN A 141 1.62 -14.12 2.74
C ASN A 141 1.31 -12.99 1.75
N THR A 142 1.40 -11.72 2.15
CA THR A 142 1.04 -10.58 1.27
C THR A 142 1.84 -10.60 -0.03
N ALA A 143 3.16 -10.83 0.03
CA ALA A 143 4.00 -10.87 -1.17
C ALA A 143 3.56 -11.98 -2.14
N ALA A 144 3.28 -13.18 -1.63
CA ALA A 144 2.83 -14.30 -2.44
C ALA A 144 1.49 -14.02 -3.10
N GLU A 145 0.55 -13.42 -2.38
CA GLU A 145 -0.78 -13.04 -2.91
C GLU A 145 -0.65 -12.04 -4.06
N VAL A 146 0.23 -11.05 -3.93
CA VAL A 146 0.49 -10.05 -4.97
C VAL A 146 1.11 -10.70 -6.21
N LEU A 147 2.10 -11.57 -6.03
CA LEU A 147 2.74 -12.29 -7.13
C LEU A 147 1.76 -13.17 -7.89
N GLU A 148 0.86 -13.86 -7.19
CA GLU A 148 -0.22 -14.63 -7.81
C GLU A 148 -1.18 -13.75 -8.62
N ALA A 149 -1.54 -12.58 -8.09
CA ALA A 149 -2.39 -11.63 -8.80
C ALA A 149 -1.75 -11.13 -10.11
N ILE A 150 -0.44 -10.91 -10.10
CA ILE A 150 0.32 -10.50 -11.30
C ILE A 150 0.33 -11.61 -12.34
N LYS A 151 0.57 -12.85 -11.93
CA LYS A 151 0.55 -14.01 -12.82
C LYS A 151 -0.82 -14.20 -13.47
N ALA A 152 -1.89 -14.07 -12.67
CA ALA A 152 -3.27 -14.21 -13.15
C ALA A 152 -3.67 -13.10 -14.13
N SER A 153 -3.08 -11.92 -14.05
CA SER A 153 -3.40 -10.75 -14.90
C SER A 153 -2.52 -10.64 -16.15
N ASN A 154 -1.65 -11.60 -16.43
CA ASN A 154 -0.72 -11.61 -17.58
C ASN A 154 0.30 -10.46 -17.61
N PHE A 155 0.56 -9.82 -16.47
CA PHE A 155 1.59 -8.79 -16.33
C PHE A 155 2.92 -9.32 -15.81
N TRP A 156 3.06 -10.64 -15.72
CA TRP A 156 4.32 -11.25 -15.34
C TRP A 156 5.39 -10.96 -16.40
N PRO A 157 6.59 -10.51 -16.01
CA PRO A 157 7.66 -10.24 -16.98
C PRO A 157 8.01 -11.50 -17.77
N LYS A 158 8.02 -11.38 -19.08
CA LYS A 158 8.52 -12.44 -19.96
C LYS A 158 10.04 -12.35 -20.03
N ASP A 159 10.70 -13.46 -19.87
CA ASP A 159 12.15 -13.55 -20.05
C ASP A 159 12.58 -13.13 -21.45
#